data_9380ce1206a938f4ee72bf5ee6d524df
#
_entry.id   9380ce1206a938f4ee72bf5ee6d524df
#
_cell.length_a   1.000
_cell.length_b   1.000
_cell.length_c   1.000
_cell.angle_alpha   90.00
_cell.angle_beta   90.00
_cell.angle_gamma   90.00
#
_symmetry.space_group_name_H-M   'P 1'
#
loop_
_entity.id
_entity.type
_entity.pdbx_description
1 polymer ?
#
loop_
_entity_poly.entity_id
_entity_poly.type
_entity_poly.pdbx_seq_one_letter_code
_entity_poly.pdbx_strand_id
1 'polypeptide(L)'
;MIEFREVGLVVDEYDIAGEHRQVTILADVNLSLPERRVAVIGPNGAGKSTLLRMVNGLVAPTTGIVLADGVDPVRDPRRARRQAGYIFTDPRSQLVMSTPLADVELSLRPRVRRRADRHRLALELLADRGLSDIATRSVHDLSGGERQLVALASVLAVEPTIIIADEPTTLLDLRNREQLRRAFDALDQQILCSTHDLDLASTMDRVLAVENGRIVDDGAPGPVIQRYRERMTMAPAGDGARP
;
A
#
# COMPACT_ATOMS: atom_id res chain seq x y z
N MET A 1 13.66 6.50 1.06
CA MET A 1 13.03 7.54 1.92
C MET A 1 11.88 8.20 1.16
N ILE A 2 10.73 8.40 1.81
CA ILE A 2 9.53 9.03 1.24
C ILE A 2 9.37 10.42 1.85
N GLU A 3 9.07 11.43 1.01
CA GLU A 3 8.86 12.81 1.46
C GLU A 3 7.58 13.39 0.87
N PHE A 4 6.84 14.14 1.69
CA PHE A 4 5.71 14.96 1.30
C PHE A 4 6.01 16.39 1.71
N ARG A 5 5.96 17.34 0.75
CA ARG A 5 6.27 18.76 0.98
C ARG A 5 5.06 19.60 0.55
N GLU A 6 4.36 20.16 1.53
CA GLU A 6 3.16 20.99 1.36
C GLU A 6 2.07 20.35 0.50
N VAL A 7 1.89 19.01 0.67
CA VAL A 7 1.02 18.22 -0.18
C VAL A 7 -0.44 18.39 0.19
N GLY A 8 -1.24 18.71 -0.83
CA GLY A 8 -2.69 18.75 -0.76
C GLY A 8 -3.33 18.10 -1.98
N LEU A 9 -4.56 17.62 -1.81
CA LEU A 9 -5.41 17.12 -2.89
C LEU A 9 -6.83 17.64 -2.72
N VAL A 10 -7.28 18.37 -3.72
CA VAL A 10 -8.67 18.79 -3.89
C VAL A 10 -9.20 18.14 -5.16
N VAL A 11 -10.39 17.57 -5.09
CA VAL A 11 -11.09 16.97 -6.23
C VAL A 11 -12.41 17.69 -6.46
N ASP A 12 -12.81 17.80 -7.72
CA ASP A 12 -14.12 18.29 -8.10
C ASP A 12 -15.11 17.12 -8.10
N GLU A 13 -16.16 17.26 -7.32
CA GLU A 13 -17.29 16.32 -7.30
C GLU A 13 -18.54 16.99 -7.89
N TYR A 14 -19.32 16.22 -8.61
CA TYR A 14 -20.64 16.61 -9.13
C TYR A 14 -21.68 15.72 -8.49
N ASP A 15 -22.70 16.30 -7.88
CA ASP A 15 -23.81 15.53 -7.34
C ASP A 15 -24.79 15.07 -8.45
N ILE A 16 -25.82 14.32 -8.06
CA ILE A 16 -26.84 13.80 -9.00
C ILE A 16 -27.61 14.93 -9.68
N ALA A 17 -27.70 16.10 -9.06
CA ALA A 17 -28.32 17.31 -9.62
C ALA A 17 -27.37 18.11 -10.54
N GLY A 18 -26.10 17.70 -10.62
CA GLY A 18 -25.05 18.36 -11.40
C GLY A 18 -24.43 19.54 -10.67
N GLU A 19 -24.69 19.71 -9.38
CA GLU A 19 -24.04 20.75 -8.60
C GLU A 19 -22.57 20.40 -8.36
N HIS A 20 -21.69 21.37 -8.66
CA HIS A 20 -20.25 21.25 -8.50
C HIS A 20 -19.85 21.63 -7.09
N ARG A 21 -19.03 20.76 -6.46
CA ARG A 21 -18.36 21.10 -5.20
C ARG A 21 -16.90 20.66 -5.22
N GLN A 22 -16.06 21.39 -4.51
CA GLN A 22 -14.68 21.00 -4.27
C GLN A 22 -14.59 20.24 -2.93
N VAL A 23 -13.98 19.06 -2.96
CA VAL A 23 -13.76 18.24 -1.79
C VAL A 23 -12.27 18.10 -1.54
N THR A 24 -11.84 18.53 -0.36
CA THR A 24 -10.46 18.36 0.08
C THR A 24 -10.28 16.94 0.60
N ILE A 25 -9.44 16.16 -0.08
CA ILE A 25 -9.10 14.78 0.31
C ILE A 25 -7.90 14.75 1.22
N LEU A 26 -6.88 15.58 0.95
CA LEU A 26 -5.69 15.74 1.77
C LEU A 26 -5.34 17.24 1.87
N ALA A 27 -4.90 17.68 3.05
CA ALA A 27 -4.50 19.06 3.29
C ALA A 27 -3.25 19.13 4.18
N ASP A 28 -2.33 20.02 3.77
CA ASP A 28 -1.14 20.41 4.53
C ASP A 28 -0.25 19.24 4.98
N VAL A 29 -0.07 18.23 4.12
CA VAL A 29 0.77 17.09 4.46
C VAL A 29 2.22 17.43 4.27
N ASN A 30 2.95 17.48 5.40
CA ASN A 30 4.39 17.68 5.46
C ASN A 30 5.02 16.54 6.24
N LEU A 31 5.72 15.61 5.57
CA LEU A 31 6.29 14.41 6.16
C LEU A 31 7.66 14.09 5.55
N SER A 32 8.56 13.59 6.39
CA SER A 32 9.75 12.89 5.96
C SER A 32 9.75 11.54 6.67
N LEU A 33 9.79 10.46 5.91
CA LEU A 33 9.68 9.08 6.38
C LEU A 33 10.96 8.33 6.05
N PRO A 34 11.99 8.44 6.90
CA PRO A 34 13.22 7.67 6.75
C PRO A 34 13.09 6.24 7.32
N GLU A 35 12.08 5.99 8.14
CA GLU A 35 11.88 4.73 8.84
C GLU A 35 11.60 3.60 7.85
N ARG A 36 12.04 2.41 8.21
CA ARG A 36 11.90 1.23 7.35
C ARG A 36 10.46 0.70 7.30
N ARG A 37 9.72 0.85 8.39
CA ARG A 37 8.35 0.35 8.55
C ARG A 37 7.44 1.48 9.04
N VAL A 38 6.55 1.93 8.19
CA VAL A 38 5.61 3.02 8.53
C VAL A 38 4.18 2.55 8.32
N ALA A 39 3.35 2.65 9.36
CA ALA A 39 1.91 2.44 9.24
C ALA A 39 1.15 3.77 9.15
N VAL A 40 0.08 3.76 8.36
CA VAL A 40 -0.91 4.83 8.25
C VAL A 40 -2.25 4.28 8.75
N ILE A 41 -2.71 4.76 9.90
CA ILE A 41 -4.00 4.38 10.49
C ILE A 41 -5.01 5.53 10.39
N GLY A 42 -6.29 5.22 10.55
CA GLY A 42 -7.38 6.21 10.50
C GLY A 42 -8.68 5.59 10.01
N PRO A 43 -9.80 6.30 10.14
CA PRO A 43 -11.11 5.82 9.70
C PRO A 43 -11.17 5.68 8.17
N ASN A 44 -12.23 4.97 7.70
CA ASN A 44 -12.49 4.89 6.27
C ASN A 44 -12.80 6.29 5.70
N GLY A 45 -12.30 6.57 4.50
CA GLY A 45 -12.43 7.88 3.87
C GLY A 45 -11.49 8.97 4.41
N ALA A 46 -10.61 8.68 5.37
CA ALA A 46 -9.69 9.67 5.94
C ALA A 46 -8.58 10.15 4.98
N GLY A 47 -8.41 9.52 3.82
CA GLY A 47 -7.36 9.87 2.84
C GLY A 47 -6.15 8.92 2.84
N LYS A 48 -6.14 7.84 3.64
CA LYS A 48 -5.00 6.89 3.74
C LYS A 48 -4.54 6.35 2.38
N SER A 49 -5.45 5.68 1.65
CA SER A 49 -5.13 5.11 0.34
C SER A 49 -4.69 6.18 -0.67
N THR A 50 -5.26 7.38 -0.58
CA THR A 50 -4.89 8.52 -1.43
C THR A 50 -3.45 8.95 -1.16
N LEU A 51 -3.07 9.08 0.12
CA LEU A 51 -1.70 9.39 0.55
C LEU A 51 -0.71 8.34 0.00
N LEU A 52 -1.04 7.06 0.13
CA LEU A 52 -0.22 5.97 -0.36
C LEU A 52 -0.06 6.01 -1.89
N ARG A 53 -1.15 6.22 -2.63
CA ARG A 53 -1.17 6.26 -4.10
C ARG A 53 -0.36 7.39 -4.70
N MET A 54 -0.11 8.45 -3.95
CA MET A 54 0.75 9.55 -4.41
C MET A 54 2.22 9.11 -4.51
N VAL A 55 2.67 8.20 -3.65
CA VAL A 55 4.08 7.77 -3.58
C VAL A 55 4.56 7.07 -4.86
N ASN A 56 3.66 6.35 -5.56
CA ASN A 56 4.00 5.69 -6.85
C ASN A 56 3.36 6.36 -8.08
N GLY A 57 2.75 7.55 -7.89
CA GLY A 57 2.16 8.32 -8.97
C GLY A 57 0.86 7.76 -9.53
N LEU A 58 0.09 6.97 -8.76
CA LEU A 58 -1.29 6.60 -9.10
C LEU A 58 -2.25 7.78 -8.92
N VAL A 59 -1.92 8.68 -8.00
CA VAL A 59 -2.65 9.94 -7.77
C VAL A 59 -1.62 11.07 -7.74
N ALA A 60 -1.89 12.16 -8.47
CA ALA A 60 -1.08 13.37 -8.43
C ALA A 60 -1.66 14.34 -7.37
N PRO A 61 -0.83 14.99 -6.56
CA PRO A 61 -1.30 16.06 -5.67
C PRO A 61 -1.73 17.29 -6.47
N THR A 62 -2.66 18.09 -5.95
CA THR A 62 -3.03 19.39 -6.53
C THR A 62 -2.07 20.49 -6.09
N THR A 63 -1.46 20.34 -4.91
CA THR A 63 -0.43 21.24 -4.38
C THR A 63 0.72 20.44 -3.79
N GLY A 64 1.89 21.04 -3.73
CA GLY A 64 3.07 20.43 -3.14
C GLY A 64 3.74 19.38 -4.02
N ILE A 65 4.65 18.62 -3.43
CA ILE A 65 5.49 17.62 -4.13
C ILE A 65 5.63 16.38 -3.24
N VAL A 66 5.54 15.21 -3.87
CA VAL A 66 5.89 13.92 -3.25
C VAL A 66 7.21 13.45 -3.85
N LEU A 67 8.09 12.90 -3.03
CA LEU A 67 9.32 12.26 -3.47
C LEU A 67 9.43 10.84 -2.92
N ALA A 68 9.73 9.88 -3.79
CA ALA A 68 10.04 8.50 -3.45
C ALA A 68 11.49 8.22 -3.84
N ASP A 69 12.38 8.07 -2.86
CA ASP A 69 13.83 7.98 -3.08
C ASP A 69 14.36 9.08 -4.01
N GLY A 70 13.92 10.33 -3.78
CA GLY A 70 14.30 11.50 -4.55
C GLY A 70 13.66 11.60 -5.93
N VAL A 71 12.77 10.68 -6.30
CA VAL A 71 12.03 10.70 -7.58
C VAL A 71 10.64 11.29 -7.37
N ASP A 72 10.30 12.30 -8.16
CA ASP A 72 8.95 12.85 -8.24
C ASP A 72 8.07 11.96 -9.13
N PRO A 73 7.04 11.31 -8.57
CA PRO A 73 6.19 10.36 -9.31
C PRO A 73 5.35 11.02 -10.41
N VAL A 74 5.11 12.31 -10.34
CA VAL A 74 4.37 13.06 -11.36
C VAL A 74 5.27 13.38 -12.55
N ARG A 75 6.53 13.71 -12.29
CA ARG A 75 7.52 14.06 -13.36
C ARG A 75 8.11 12.83 -14.02
N ASP A 76 8.41 11.78 -13.24
CA ASP A 76 8.96 10.51 -13.77
C ASP A 76 8.15 9.30 -13.26
N PRO A 77 6.93 9.09 -13.75
CA PRO A 77 6.05 8.00 -13.27
C PRO A 77 6.60 6.62 -13.59
N ARG A 78 7.41 6.47 -14.64
CA ARG A 78 8.03 5.17 -14.99
C ARG A 78 9.09 4.77 -13.99
N ARG A 79 9.92 5.70 -13.56
CA ARG A 79 10.95 5.46 -12.55
C ARG A 79 10.31 5.26 -11.18
N ALA A 80 9.34 6.09 -10.80
CA ALA A 80 8.62 5.97 -9.55
C ALA A 80 7.96 4.58 -9.38
N ARG A 81 7.27 4.07 -10.42
CA ARG A 81 6.63 2.73 -10.36
C ARG A 81 7.62 1.57 -10.32
N ARG A 82 8.86 1.75 -10.76
CA ARG A 82 9.90 0.75 -10.57
C ARG A 82 10.47 0.78 -9.15
N GLN A 83 10.57 1.97 -8.55
CA GLN A 83 11.11 2.15 -7.20
C GLN A 83 10.07 1.83 -6.11
N ALA A 84 8.81 2.16 -6.34
CA ALA A 84 7.71 2.01 -5.39
C ALA A 84 6.67 1.01 -5.92
N GLY A 85 6.78 -0.23 -5.49
CA GLY A 85 5.81 -1.28 -5.80
C GLY A 85 4.55 -1.14 -4.96
N TYR A 86 3.37 -1.38 -5.54
CA TYR A 86 2.09 -1.21 -4.87
C TYR A 86 1.37 -2.56 -4.71
N ILE A 87 0.90 -2.83 -3.50
CA ILE A 87 0.07 -3.98 -3.14
C ILE A 87 -1.34 -3.45 -2.83
N PHE A 88 -2.32 -3.87 -3.63
CA PHE A 88 -3.72 -3.46 -3.49
C PHE A 88 -4.41 -4.22 -2.36
N THR A 89 -5.46 -3.61 -1.81
CA THR A 89 -6.33 -4.22 -0.78
C THR A 89 -6.94 -5.55 -1.26
N ASP A 90 -7.44 -5.58 -2.51
CA ASP A 90 -7.90 -6.82 -3.15
C ASP A 90 -6.86 -7.32 -4.16
N PRO A 91 -6.16 -8.42 -3.86
CA PRO A 91 -5.15 -9.00 -4.76
C PRO A 91 -5.74 -9.47 -6.10
N ARG A 92 -7.07 -9.67 -6.22
CA ARG A 92 -7.72 -10.00 -7.50
C ARG A 92 -7.61 -8.86 -8.51
N SER A 93 -7.57 -7.62 -8.02
CA SER A 93 -7.36 -6.43 -8.87
C SER A 93 -5.92 -6.31 -9.38
N GLN A 94 -4.99 -7.04 -8.79
CA GLN A 94 -3.56 -6.99 -9.12
C GLN A 94 -3.11 -8.14 -10.00
N LEU A 95 -3.61 -9.36 -9.76
CA LEU A 95 -3.22 -10.56 -10.50
C LEU A 95 -3.95 -10.60 -11.85
N VAL A 96 -3.19 -10.49 -12.94
CA VAL A 96 -3.74 -10.38 -14.30
C VAL A 96 -3.56 -11.65 -15.11
N MET A 97 -2.69 -12.56 -14.67
CA MET A 97 -2.44 -13.83 -15.33
C MET A 97 -3.22 -14.97 -14.68
N SER A 98 -3.38 -16.08 -15.40
CA SER A 98 -4.17 -17.22 -14.93
C SER A 98 -3.46 -18.05 -13.84
N THR A 99 -2.14 -17.93 -13.69
CA THR A 99 -1.34 -18.67 -12.70
C THR A 99 -0.34 -17.77 -12.01
N PRO A 100 0.05 -18.07 -10.75
CA PRO A 100 1.11 -17.36 -10.01
C PRO A 100 2.40 -17.23 -10.81
N LEU A 101 2.86 -18.33 -11.40
CA LEU A 101 4.10 -18.36 -12.19
C LEU A 101 4.04 -17.38 -13.36
N ALA A 102 2.94 -17.38 -14.11
CA ALA A 102 2.78 -16.50 -15.27
C ALA A 102 2.71 -15.01 -14.84
N ASP A 103 2.13 -14.71 -13.69
CA ASP A 103 2.02 -13.34 -13.16
C ASP A 103 3.38 -12.79 -12.71
N VAL A 104 4.17 -13.60 -12.00
CA VAL A 104 5.55 -13.23 -11.61
C VAL A 104 6.45 -13.14 -12.85
N GLU A 105 6.33 -14.06 -13.83
CA GLU A 105 7.06 -13.95 -15.12
C GLU A 105 6.72 -12.66 -15.88
N LEU A 106 5.46 -12.21 -15.84
CA LEU A 106 5.03 -10.95 -16.44
C LEU A 106 5.75 -9.77 -15.81
N SER A 107 5.81 -9.74 -14.48
CA SER A 107 6.49 -8.69 -13.70
C SER A 107 8.01 -8.65 -13.96
N LEU A 108 8.63 -9.80 -14.25
CA LEU A 108 10.06 -9.90 -14.59
C LEU A 108 10.40 -9.42 -16.01
N ARG A 109 9.44 -9.31 -16.96
CA ARG A 109 9.71 -8.97 -18.36
C ARG A 109 10.56 -7.73 -18.58
N PRO A 110 10.36 -6.62 -17.85
CA PRO A 110 11.18 -5.41 -18.05
C PRO A 110 12.65 -5.59 -17.72
N ARG A 111 12.99 -6.56 -16.83
CA ARG A 111 14.34 -6.79 -16.31
C ARG A 111 15.04 -7.98 -16.96
N VAL A 112 14.31 -9.04 -17.25
CA VAL A 112 14.85 -10.32 -17.70
C VAL A 112 14.32 -10.67 -19.08
N ARG A 113 15.16 -10.52 -20.11
CA ARG A 113 14.76 -10.72 -21.52
C ARG A 113 14.56 -12.18 -21.89
N ARG A 114 15.42 -13.08 -21.39
CA ARG A 114 15.40 -14.50 -21.75
C ARG A 114 14.28 -15.22 -21.01
N ARG A 115 13.42 -15.93 -21.74
CA ARG A 115 12.26 -16.63 -21.15
C ARG A 115 12.67 -17.68 -20.11
N ALA A 116 13.72 -18.46 -20.39
CA ALA A 116 14.19 -19.49 -19.47
C ALA A 116 14.66 -18.91 -18.12
N ASP A 117 15.36 -17.75 -18.15
CA ASP A 117 15.83 -17.08 -16.95
C ASP A 117 14.64 -16.49 -16.15
N ARG A 118 13.63 -15.92 -16.83
CA ARG A 118 12.40 -15.46 -16.17
C ARG A 118 11.67 -16.60 -15.48
N HIS A 119 11.52 -17.72 -16.16
CA HIS A 119 10.86 -18.91 -15.62
C HIS A 119 11.55 -19.39 -14.32
N ARG A 120 12.87 -19.53 -14.37
CA ARG A 120 13.66 -19.95 -13.20
C ARG A 120 13.53 -18.95 -12.05
N LEU A 121 13.72 -17.65 -12.30
CA LEU A 121 13.61 -16.62 -11.28
C LEU A 121 12.20 -16.50 -10.70
N ALA A 122 11.17 -16.68 -11.52
CA ALA A 122 9.78 -16.67 -11.04
C ALA A 122 9.51 -17.84 -10.08
N LEU A 123 10.03 -19.04 -10.39
CA LEU A 123 9.92 -20.19 -9.49
C LEU A 123 10.69 -19.96 -8.17
N GLU A 124 11.89 -19.37 -8.21
CA GLU A 124 12.68 -19.01 -7.04
C GLU A 124 11.92 -18.01 -6.16
N LEU A 125 11.39 -16.93 -6.74
CA LEU A 125 10.59 -15.92 -6.02
C LEU A 125 9.33 -16.51 -5.36
N LEU A 126 8.67 -17.47 -6.00
CA LEU A 126 7.54 -18.18 -5.41
C LEU A 126 7.98 -19.14 -4.30
N ALA A 127 9.07 -19.88 -4.52
CA ALA A 127 9.60 -20.83 -3.53
C ALA A 127 10.02 -20.13 -2.24
N ASP A 128 10.66 -18.98 -2.31
CA ASP A 128 11.07 -18.17 -1.15
C ASP A 128 9.89 -17.75 -0.26
N ARG A 129 8.67 -17.82 -0.79
CA ARG A 129 7.42 -17.47 -0.09
C ARG A 129 6.54 -18.68 0.22
N GLY A 130 7.08 -19.90 -0.01
CA GLY A 130 6.35 -21.15 0.24
C GLY A 130 5.20 -21.38 -0.74
N LEU A 131 5.29 -20.86 -1.97
CA LEU A 131 4.24 -20.92 -2.99
C LEU A 131 4.55 -21.91 -4.12
N SER A 132 5.57 -22.77 -3.97
CA SER A 132 5.99 -23.73 -5.02
C SER A 132 4.86 -24.64 -5.49
N ASP A 133 4.07 -25.17 -4.54
CA ASP A 133 3.01 -26.15 -4.81
C ASP A 133 1.81 -25.55 -5.56
N ILE A 134 1.68 -24.23 -5.55
CA ILE A 134 0.59 -23.52 -6.21
C ILE A 134 1.03 -22.73 -7.43
N ALA A 135 2.30 -22.78 -7.81
CA ALA A 135 2.88 -21.94 -8.87
C ALA A 135 2.12 -22.05 -10.21
N THR A 136 1.58 -23.22 -10.54
CA THR A 136 0.84 -23.50 -11.78
C THR A 136 -0.67 -23.64 -11.58
N ARG A 137 -1.18 -23.49 -10.35
CA ARG A 137 -2.63 -23.52 -10.08
C ARG A 137 -3.32 -22.28 -10.64
N SER A 138 -4.62 -22.38 -10.90
CA SER A 138 -5.42 -21.20 -11.26
C SER A 138 -5.44 -20.21 -10.11
N VAL A 139 -5.23 -18.90 -10.39
CA VAL A 139 -5.33 -17.84 -9.38
C VAL A 139 -6.72 -17.73 -8.75
N HIS A 140 -7.76 -18.23 -9.46
CA HIS A 140 -9.13 -18.25 -8.94
C HIS A 140 -9.31 -19.29 -7.83
N ASP A 141 -8.52 -20.38 -7.84
CA ASP A 141 -8.57 -21.46 -6.86
C ASP A 141 -7.71 -21.22 -5.63
N LEU A 142 -7.00 -20.09 -5.57
CA LEU A 142 -6.17 -19.71 -4.44
C LEU A 142 -7.00 -19.12 -3.29
N SER A 143 -6.57 -19.35 -2.06
CA SER A 143 -7.04 -18.62 -0.88
C SER A 143 -6.70 -17.13 -0.94
N GLY A 144 -7.33 -16.31 -0.12
CA GLY A 144 -7.01 -14.88 -0.01
C GLY A 144 -5.55 -14.63 0.35
N GLY A 145 -5.01 -15.40 1.31
CA GLY A 145 -3.62 -15.30 1.73
C GLY A 145 -2.62 -15.72 0.67
N GLU A 146 -2.88 -16.82 -0.04
CA GLU A 146 -2.04 -17.25 -1.17
C GLU A 146 -2.00 -16.18 -2.27
N ARG A 147 -3.16 -15.62 -2.64
CA ARG A 147 -3.21 -14.49 -3.61
C ARG A 147 -2.42 -13.28 -3.15
N GLN A 148 -2.49 -12.93 -1.86
CA GLN A 148 -1.74 -11.79 -1.32
C GLN A 148 -0.22 -12.02 -1.38
N LEU A 149 0.24 -13.24 -1.07
CA LEU A 149 1.66 -13.58 -1.19
C LEU A 149 2.13 -13.65 -2.64
N VAL A 150 1.29 -14.10 -3.57
CA VAL A 150 1.57 -14.04 -5.01
C VAL A 150 1.68 -12.58 -5.48
N ALA A 151 0.76 -11.71 -5.06
CA ALA A 151 0.83 -10.28 -5.35
C ALA A 151 2.12 -9.65 -4.83
N LEU A 152 2.53 -10.00 -3.59
CA LEU A 152 3.82 -9.59 -3.04
C LEU A 152 4.99 -10.11 -3.87
N ALA A 153 4.98 -11.39 -4.30
CA ALA A 153 6.03 -11.96 -5.15
C ALA A 153 6.13 -11.22 -6.50
N SER A 154 4.99 -10.90 -7.12
CA SER A 154 4.94 -10.14 -8.37
C SER A 154 5.48 -8.71 -8.21
N VAL A 155 5.23 -8.05 -7.06
CA VAL A 155 5.79 -6.74 -6.75
C VAL A 155 7.31 -6.82 -6.55
N LEU A 156 7.79 -7.81 -5.81
CA LEU A 156 9.21 -7.99 -5.53
C LEU A 156 10.04 -8.39 -6.77
N ALA A 157 9.40 -8.94 -7.79
CA ALA A 157 10.03 -9.31 -9.06
C ALA A 157 10.68 -8.13 -9.78
N VAL A 158 10.22 -6.90 -9.54
CA VAL A 158 10.82 -5.68 -10.12
C VAL A 158 11.91 -5.07 -9.24
N GLU A 159 12.22 -5.66 -8.06
CA GLU A 159 13.18 -5.18 -7.06
C GLU A 159 12.94 -3.72 -6.65
N PRO A 160 11.75 -3.39 -6.15
CA PRO A 160 11.48 -2.04 -5.68
C PRO A 160 12.30 -1.75 -4.43
N THR A 161 12.60 -0.48 -4.16
CA THR A 161 13.19 -0.02 -2.89
C THR A 161 12.13 0.31 -1.85
N ILE A 162 10.91 0.61 -2.30
CA ILE A 162 9.75 0.93 -1.48
C ILE A 162 8.60 -0.01 -1.83
N ILE A 163 7.93 -0.54 -0.82
CA ILE A 163 6.68 -1.29 -0.94
C ILE A 163 5.56 -0.48 -0.29
N ILE A 164 4.52 -0.24 -1.06
CA ILE A 164 3.30 0.41 -0.60
C ILE A 164 2.25 -0.68 -0.45
N ALA A 165 1.68 -0.84 0.73
CA ALA A 165 0.67 -1.85 1.01
C ALA A 165 -0.63 -1.18 1.49
N ASP A 166 -1.67 -1.22 0.67
CA ASP A 166 -2.96 -0.59 0.97
C ASP A 166 -3.91 -1.62 1.57
N GLU A 167 -4.09 -1.57 2.90
CA GLU A 167 -4.95 -2.47 3.68
C GLU A 167 -4.69 -3.97 3.40
N PRO A 168 -3.44 -4.45 3.45
CA PRO A 168 -3.07 -5.76 2.92
C PRO A 168 -3.60 -6.94 3.75
N THR A 169 -4.15 -6.69 4.95
CA THR A 169 -4.68 -7.72 5.86
C THR A 169 -6.20 -7.82 5.87
N THR A 170 -6.92 -6.91 5.20
CA THR A 170 -8.39 -6.78 5.29
C THR A 170 -9.16 -8.06 4.93
N LEU A 171 -8.69 -8.81 3.95
CA LEU A 171 -9.34 -10.04 3.47
C LEU A 171 -8.70 -11.33 4.00
N LEU A 172 -7.82 -11.22 5.01
CA LEU A 172 -7.05 -12.33 5.53
C LEU A 172 -7.57 -12.82 6.90
N ASP A 173 -7.58 -14.13 7.09
CA ASP A 173 -7.73 -14.75 8.41
C ASP A 173 -6.46 -14.56 9.25
N LEU A 174 -6.52 -14.92 10.54
CA LEU A 174 -5.42 -14.72 11.47
C LEU A 174 -4.12 -15.42 11.04
N ARG A 175 -4.20 -16.62 10.47
CA ARG A 175 -3.03 -17.38 10.01
C ARG A 175 -2.35 -16.67 8.84
N ASN A 176 -3.15 -16.21 7.88
CA ASN A 176 -2.66 -15.52 6.69
C ASN A 176 -2.12 -14.13 7.02
N ARG A 177 -2.71 -13.42 8.01
CA ARG A 177 -2.17 -12.14 8.53
C ARG A 177 -0.78 -12.34 9.12
N GLU A 178 -0.60 -13.35 9.95
CA GLU A 178 0.70 -13.67 10.56
C GLU A 178 1.74 -14.07 9.50
N GLN A 179 1.35 -14.81 8.48
CA GLN A 179 2.23 -15.16 7.37
C GLN A 179 2.67 -13.93 6.58
N LEU A 180 1.75 -13.00 6.28
CA LEU A 180 2.07 -11.73 5.60
C LEU A 180 2.98 -10.85 6.46
N ARG A 181 2.71 -10.77 7.77
CA ARG A 181 3.57 -10.04 8.72
C ARG A 181 5.01 -10.56 8.68
N ARG A 182 5.20 -11.88 8.78
CA ARG A 182 6.54 -12.50 8.67
C ARG A 182 7.20 -12.22 7.33
N ALA A 183 6.41 -12.23 6.24
CA ALA A 183 6.93 -11.88 4.93
C ALA A 183 7.43 -10.42 4.91
N PHE A 184 6.69 -9.48 5.50
CA PHE A 184 7.10 -8.07 5.62
C PHE A 184 8.34 -7.90 6.50
N ASP A 185 8.43 -8.61 7.62
CA ASP A 185 9.58 -8.56 8.54
C ASP A 185 10.89 -8.99 7.85
N ALA A 186 10.79 -9.96 6.93
CA ALA A 186 11.94 -10.49 6.20
C ALA A 186 12.42 -9.59 5.05
N LEU A 187 11.68 -8.53 4.69
CA LEU A 187 12.01 -7.65 3.57
C LEU A 187 12.99 -6.57 3.98
N ASP A 188 13.91 -6.23 3.08
CA ASP A 188 14.85 -5.11 3.25
C ASP A 188 14.29 -3.77 2.78
N GLN A 189 13.26 -3.78 1.96
CA GLN A 189 12.60 -2.61 1.40
C GLN A 189 11.96 -1.74 2.50
N GLN A 190 11.86 -0.44 2.25
CA GLN A 190 11.02 0.44 3.03
C GLN A 190 9.55 0.06 2.78
N ILE A 191 8.74 -0.10 3.84
CA ILE A 191 7.30 -0.40 3.72
C ILE A 191 6.49 0.78 4.26
N LEU A 192 5.58 1.29 3.42
CA LEU A 192 4.51 2.20 3.81
C LEU A 192 3.18 1.45 3.70
N CYS A 193 2.52 1.22 4.84
CA CYS A 193 1.33 0.38 4.92
C CYS A 193 0.14 1.16 5.48
N SER A 194 -0.98 1.25 4.77
CA SER A 194 -2.25 1.64 5.39
C SER A 194 -2.89 0.43 6.06
N THR A 195 -3.45 0.60 7.23
CA THR A 195 -4.16 -0.49 7.91
C THR A 195 -5.13 0.01 8.99
N HIS A 196 -6.22 -0.74 9.18
CA HIS A 196 -7.07 -0.65 10.36
C HIS A 196 -6.72 -1.74 11.40
N ASP A 197 -5.80 -2.65 11.07
CA ASP A 197 -5.27 -3.67 11.98
C ASP A 197 -4.20 -3.03 12.88
N LEU A 198 -4.60 -2.69 14.11
CA LEU A 198 -3.72 -2.02 15.07
C LEU A 198 -2.62 -2.95 15.60
N ASP A 199 -2.81 -4.27 15.51
CA ASP A 199 -1.76 -5.23 15.86
C ASP A 199 -0.65 -5.19 14.81
N LEU A 200 -0.99 -5.16 13.52
CA LEU A 200 -0.01 -4.93 12.46
C LEU A 200 0.67 -3.55 12.61
N ALA A 201 -0.10 -2.49 12.87
CA ALA A 201 0.46 -1.15 13.07
C ALA A 201 1.43 -1.10 14.25
N SER A 202 1.19 -1.88 15.31
CA SER A 202 2.05 -1.92 16.50
C SER A 202 3.44 -2.52 16.26
N THR A 203 3.62 -3.28 15.17
CA THR A 203 4.91 -3.88 14.79
C THR A 203 5.77 -2.97 13.91
N MET A 204 5.27 -1.81 13.53
CA MET A 204 5.98 -0.85 12.68
C MET A 204 6.94 0.04 13.48
N ASP A 205 7.86 0.74 12.81
CA ASP A 205 8.79 1.69 13.44
C ASP A 205 8.11 3.02 13.78
N ARG A 206 7.14 3.42 12.94
CA ARG A 206 6.41 4.68 13.05
C ARG A 206 4.97 4.52 12.61
N VAL A 207 4.06 5.23 13.27
CA VAL A 207 2.63 5.25 12.94
C VAL A 207 2.18 6.68 12.71
N LEU A 208 1.47 6.89 11.61
CA LEU A 208 0.78 8.13 11.26
C LEU A 208 -0.72 7.91 11.45
N ALA A 209 -1.39 8.80 12.18
CA ALA A 209 -2.86 8.80 12.25
C ALA A 209 -3.41 9.88 11.33
N VAL A 210 -4.30 9.48 10.41
CA VAL A 210 -4.93 10.35 9.42
C VAL A 210 -6.41 10.48 9.73
N GLU A 211 -6.89 11.72 9.86
CA GLU A 211 -8.31 12.03 10.06
C GLU A 211 -8.68 13.25 9.21
N ASN A 212 -9.79 13.18 8.50
CA ASN A 212 -10.29 14.27 7.65
C ASN A 212 -9.22 14.86 6.70
N GLY A 213 -8.41 14.00 6.11
CA GLY A 213 -7.37 14.40 5.16
C GLY A 213 -6.12 15.06 5.78
N ARG A 214 -5.95 15.01 7.10
CA ARG A 214 -4.81 15.60 7.82
C ARG A 214 -4.08 14.54 8.65
N ILE A 215 -2.78 14.72 8.82
CA ILE A 215 -2.02 13.96 9.82
C ILE A 215 -2.32 14.59 11.18
N VAL A 216 -3.04 13.86 12.02
CA VAL A 216 -3.44 14.34 13.37
C VAL A 216 -2.55 13.81 14.48
N ASP A 217 -1.76 12.77 14.17
CA ASP A 217 -0.81 12.20 15.12
C ASP A 217 0.31 11.48 14.37
N ASP A 218 1.50 11.45 14.96
CA ASP A 218 2.71 10.95 14.33
C ASP A 218 3.73 10.54 15.40
N GLY A 219 4.35 9.37 15.26
CA GLY A 219 5.41 8.93 16.15
C GLY A 219 5.47 7.44 16.40
N ALA A 220 5.98 7.06 17.57
CA ALA A 220 6.14 5.66 17.98
C ALA A 220 4.76 4.94 18.07
N PRO A 221 4.66 3.66 17.66
CA PRO A 221 3.40 2.94 17.53
C PRO A 221 2.54 2.95 18.80
N GLY A 222 3.09 2.58 19.95
CA GLY A 222 2.33 2.44 21.19
C GLY A 222 1.55 3.72 21.56
N PRO A 223 2.22 4.88 21.74
CA PRO A 223 1.55 6.14 22.08
C PRO A 223 0.54 6.61 21.02
N VAL A 224 0.86 6.50 19.71
CA VAL A 224 -0.05 6.95 18.64
C VAL A 224 -1.30 6.07 18.59
N ILE A 225 -1.15 4.74 18.67
CA ILE A 225 -2.28 3.80 18.69
C ILE A 225 -3.17 4.03 19.91
N GLN A 226 -2.58 4.29 21.08
CA GLN A 226 -3.35 4.57 22.28
C GLN A 226 -4.21 5.83 22.11
N ARG A 227 -3.61 6.96 21.70
CA ARG A 227 -4.35 8.22 21.46
C ARG A 227 -5.38 8.08 20.35
N TYR A 228 -5.09 7.30 19.32
CA TYR A 228 -6.06 6.99 18.26
C TYR A 228 -7.29 6.24 18.82
N ARG A 229 -7.08 5.20 19.65
CA ARG A 229 -8.19 4.48 20.31
C ARG A 229 -9.04 5.41 21.18
N GLU A 230 -8.41 6.27 21.98
CA GLU A 230 -9.10 7.24 22.82
C GLU A 230 -9.96 8.20 21.98
N ARG A 231 -9.41 8.75 20.89
CA ARG A 231 -10.18 9.62 19.97
C ARG A 231 -11.37 8.89 19.35
N MET A 232 -11.19 7.65 18.90
CA MET A 232 -12.27 6.88 18.27
C MET A 232 -13.37 6.45 19.25
N THR A 233 -13.06 6.26 20.53
CA THR A 233 -14.04 5.92 21.56
C THR A 233 -14.75 7.15 22.14
N MET A 234 -14.12 8.33 22.11
CA MET A 234 -14.70 9.58 22.62
C MET A 234 -15.52 10.33 21.55
N ALA A 235 -15.30 10.04 20.27
CA ALA A 235 -16.15 10.61 19.22
C ALA A 235 -17.58 10.09 19.39
N PRO A 236 -18.61 10.97 19.54
CA PRO A 236 -19.98 10.51 19.51
C PRO A 236 -20.20 9.75 18.21
N ALA A 237 -20.97 8.66 18.26
CA ALA A 237 -21.40 7.91 17.08
C ALA A 237 -22.21 8.85 16.18
N GLY A 238 -21.52 9.66 15.41
CA GLY A 238 -22.01 10.73 14.57
C GLY A 238 -21.84 10.38 13.12
N ASP A 239 -22.98 10.19 12.45
CA ASP A 239 -23.21 10.33 11.01
C ASP A 239 -22.18 9.74 10.05
N GLY A 240 -22.14 8.41 10.03
CA GLY A 240 -21.56 7.66 8.92
C GLY A 240 -22.45 7.52 7.70
N ALA A 241 -23.34 8.48 7.46
CA ALA A 241 -24.15 8.55 6.26
C ALA A 241 -23.87 9.89 5.56
N ARG A 242 -22.85 9.89 4.71
CA ARG A 242 -22.87 10.80 3.56
C ARG A 242 -23.72 10.12 2.48
N PRO A 243 -24.77 10.77 2.00
CA PRO A 243 -25.59 10.26 0.92
C PRO A 243 -24.78 10.10 -0.37
#